data_f3c33e8550c0e9082a57553a30f06ef5
#
_entry.id   f3c33e8550c0e9082a57553a30f06ef5
#
_cell.length_a   1.000
_cell.length_b   1.000
_cell.length_c   1.000
_cell.angle_alpha   90.00
_cell.angle_beta   90.00
_cell.angle_gamma   90.00
#
_symmetry.space_group_name_H-M   'P 1'
#
loop_
_entity.id
_entity.type
_entity.pdbx_description
1 polymer ?
#
loop_
_entity_poly.entity_id
_entity_poly.type
_entity_poly.pdbx_seq_one_letter_code
_entity_poly.pdbx_strand_id
1 'polypeptide(L)'
;MTFKSLDDIRKATSRSEIVEIESSDMGLLFDEKGLNSLLFTEPFSKVCFTCSAVSAFLRNGNVIYIDLDTAFTSYVRNGIFSFSENSNKLLIYMPRANEFEEMLADICSAINSDIKLVVIDSLNSFYHLYDKIKIGSLNHLLSSYVSLLLNHSSRVGSRLLVTSMIRHRKTTEWILAPASKRLIESESSVILTADLVNGNLAINLMRHKELIDSKLLLRKEQIPIVP
;
A
#
# COMPACT_ATOMS: atom_id res chain seq x y z
N MET A 1 -12.87 -8.79 -16.44
CA MET A 1 -12.78 -10.24 -16.17
C MET A 1 -12.28 -10.41 -14.76
N THR A 2 -13.09 -10.95 -13.85
CA THR A 2 -12.73 -11.06 -12.41
C THR A 2 -12.03 -12.38 -12.16
N PHE A 3 -10.86 -12.36 -11.55
CA PHE A 3 -10.10 -13.55 -11.19
C PHE A 3 -10.57 -14.12 -9.86
N LYS A 4 -10.68 -15.42 -9.73
CA LYS A 4 -11.10 -16.08 -8.48
C LYS A 4 -9.93 -16.45 -7.58
N SER A 5 -8.73 -16.57 -8.17
CA SER A 5 -7.52 -16.97 -7.47
C SER A 5 -6.26 -16.43 -8.13
N LEU A 6 -5.13 -16.51 -7.40
CA LEU A 6 -3.80 -16.22 -7.95
C LEU A 6 -3.43 -17.10 -9.13
N ASP A 7 -3.87 -18.37 -9.12
CA ASP A 7 -3.62 -19.30 -10.23
C ASP A 7 -4.29 -18.84 -11.53
N ASP A 8 -5.45 -18.20 -11.45
CA ASP A 8 -6.13 -17.66 -12.64
C ASP A 8 -5.32 -16.51 -13.22
N ILE A 9 -4.83 -15.60 -12.37
CA ILE A 9 -3.95 -14.49 -12.80
C ILE A 9 -2.64 -15.06 -13.39
N ARG A 10 -2.01 -16.04 -12.74
CA ARG A 10 -0.78 -16.68 -13.21
C ARG A 10 -0.96 -17.34 -14.58
N LYS A 11 -2.05 -18.05 -14.80
CA LYS A 11 -2.37 -18.64 -16.11
C LYS A 11 -2.58 -17.58 -17.18
N ALA A 12 -3.17 -16.45 -16.83
CA ALA A 12 -3.37 -15.33 -17.74
C ALA A 12 -2.03 -14.64 -18.08
N THR A 13 -1.17 -14.36 -17.09
CA THR A 13 0.15 -13.74 -17.29
C THR A 13 1.10 -14.63 -18.09
N SER A 14 0.97 -15.96 -18.00
CA SER A 14 1.78 -16.87 -18.83
C SER A 14 1.43 -16.83 -20.32
N ARG A 15 0.30 -16.21 -20.68
CA ARG A 15 -0.20 -16.13 -22.07
C ARG A 15 -0.07 -14.74 -22.68
N SER A 16 0.12 -13.72 -21.88
CA SER A 16 0.24 -12.33 -22.34
C SER A 16 1.27 -11.56 -21.52
N GLU A 17 1.93 -10.57 -22.12
CA GLU A 17 2.87 -9.70 -21.40
C GLU A 17 2.17 -8.82 -20.35
N ILE A 18 0.89 -8.46 -20.58
CA ILE A 18 0.10 -7.59 -19.69
C ILE A 18 -1.26 -8.23 -19.50
N VAL A 19 -1.69 -8.37 -18.24
CA VAL A 19 -3.00 -8.90 -17.88
C VAL A 19 -3.89 -7.80 -17.32
N GLU A 20 -5.06 -7.61 -17.89
CA GLU A 20 -6.07 -6.71 -17.34
C GLU A 20 -6.74 -7.35 -16.11
N ILE A 21 -6.78 -6.60 -15.02
CA ILE A 21 -7.43 -7.00 -13.76
C ILE A 21 -8.58 -6.04 -13.44
N GLU A 22 -9.49 -6.47 -12.59
CA GLU A 22 -10.54 -5.62 -12.02
C GLU A 22 -10.15 -5.13 -10.61
N SER A 23 -10.79 -4.06 -10.15
CA SER A 23 -10.55 -3.53 -8.80
C SER A 23 -10.84 -4.57 -7.71
N SER A 24 -11.75 -5.53 -7.97
CA SER A 24 -12.04 -6.65 -7.06
C SER A 24 -10.87 -7.62 -6.91
N ASP A 25 -9.99 -7.68 -7.90
CA ASP A 25 -8.85 -8.61 -7.91
C ASP A 25 -7.65 -8.07 -7.13
N MET A 26 -7.67 -6.78 -6.79
CA MET A 26 -6.57 -6.13 -6.06
C MET A 26 -6.19 -6.87 -4.78
N GLY A 27 -7.17 -7.43 -4.07
CA GLY A 27 -6.93 -8.19 -2.85
C GLY A 27 -6.08 -9.45 -3.04
N LEU A 28 -6.07 -10.02 -4.26
CA LEU A 28 -5.28 -11.21 -4.58
C LEU A 28 -3.78 -10.92 -4.70
N LEU A 29 -3.41 -9.65 -4.88
CA LEU A 29 -2.01 -9.23 -5.03
C LEU A 29 -1.26 -9.13 -3.71
N PHE A 30 -1.94 -9.27 -2.57
CA PHE A 30 -1.38 -9.06 -1.25
C PHE A 30 -1.20 -10.38 -0.49
N ASP A 31 -0.03 -10.56 0.09
CA ASP A 31 0.23 -11.63 1.07
C ASP A 31 -0.46 -11.30 2.41
N GLU A 32 -1.13 -12.30 2.99
CA GLU A 32 -1.84 -12.14 4.27
C GLU A 32 -0.92 -12.14 5.49
N LYS A 33 0.24 -12.78 5.38
CA LYS A 33 1.15 -12.99 6.52
C LYS A 33 2.42 -12.15 6.42
N GLY A 34 2.72 -11.65 5.24
CA GLY A 34 3.93 -10.90 4.96
C GLY A 34 3.69 -9.42 4.78
N LEU A 35 4.76 -8.65 4.80
CA LEU A 35 4.73 -7.24 4.48
C LEU A 35 4.52 -7.05 2.98
N ASN A 36 3.55 -6.23 2.61
CA ASN A 36 3.32 -5.81 1.22
C ASN A 36 3.87 -4.39 1.04
N SER A 37 4.65 -4.17 -0.01
CA SER A 37 5.30 -2.88 -0.26
C SER A 37 4.97 -2.36 -1.64
N LEU A 38 4.41 -1.14 -1.69
CA LEU A 38 4.25 -0.36 -2.91
C LEU A 38 5.41 0.62 -3.07
N LEU A 39 6.13 0.50 -4.16
CA LEU A 39 7.16 1.45 -4.55
C LEU A 39 6.61 2.39 -5.61
N PHE A 40 6.81 3.69 -5.45
CA PHE A 40 6.29 4.69 -6.38
C PHE A 40 7.31 5.78 -6.69
N THR A 41 7.19 6.36 -7.88
CA THR A 41 7.96 7.54 -8.31
C THR A 41 7.10 8.78 -8.35
N GLU A 42 5.83 8.61 -8.66
CA GLU A 42 4.87 9.68 -8.88
C GLU A 42 3.75 9.59 -7.82
N PRO A 43 3.51 10.67 -7.03
CA PRO A 43 2.54 10.65 -5.93
C PRO A 43 1.10 10.32 -6.35
N PHE A 44 0.67 10.76 -7.54
CA PHE A 44 -0.71 10.51 -7.97
C PHE A 44 -0.95 9.04 -8.34
N SER A 45 0.03 8.36 -8.97
CA SER A 45 -0.04 6.91 -9.21
C SER A 45 -0.13 6.12 -7.92
N LYS A 46 0.62 6.54 -6.87
CA LYS A 46 0.52 5.96 -5.52
C LYS A 46 -0.91 6.09 -5.00
N VAL A 47 -1.50 7.29 -5.06
CA VAL A 47 -2.86 7.52 -4.57
C VAL A 47 -3.89 6.71 -5.37
N CYS A 48 -3.78 6.65 -6.70
CA CYS A 48 -4.64 5.80 -7.52
C CYS A 48 -4.56 4.33 -7.09
N PHE A 49 -3.36 3.80 -6.86
CA PHE A 49 -3.18 2.43 -6.40
C PHE A 49 -3.78 2.22 -5.01
N THR A 50 -3.44 3.08 -4.04
CA THR A 50 -3.91 2.92 -2.66
C THR A 50 -5.43 3.07 -2.56
N CYS A 51 -6.03 4.01 -3.31
CA CYS A 51 -7.49 4.15 -3.39
C CYS A 51 -8.15 2.91 -4.00
N SER A 52 -7.58 2.33 -5.06
CA SER A 52 -8.11 1.10 -5.66
C SER A 52 -8.00 -0.09 -4.70
N ALA A 53 -6.88 -0.24 -3.99
CA ALA A 53 -6.71 -1.25 -2.97
C ALA A 53 -7.70 -1.06 -1.82
N VAL A 54 -7.79 0.14 -1.25
CA VAL A 54 -8.77 0.48 -0.19
C VAL A 54 -10.19 0.15 -0.65
N SER A 55 -10.60 0.56 -1.85
CA SER A 55 -11.92 0.26 -2.41
C SER A 55 -12.20 -1.24 -2.47
N ALA A 56 -11.21 -2.04 -2.88
CA ALA A 56 -11.34 -3.50 -2.96
C ALA A 56 -11.56 -4.13 -1.58
N PHE A 57 -10.79 -3.70 -0.58
CA PHE A 57 -10.87 -4.26 0.77
C PHE A 57 -12.10 -3.80 1.55
N LEU A 58 -12.58 -2.57 1.33
CA LEU A 58 -13.79 -2.04 1.95
C LEU A 58 -15.06 -2.85 1.62
N ARG A 59 -15.07 -3.60 0.53
CA ARG A 59 -16.16 -4.53 0.17
C ARG A 59 -16.28 -5.68 1.17
N ASN A 60 -15.17 -6.06 1.81
CA ASN A 60 -15.07 -7.26 2.65
C ASN A 60 -14.87 -6.95 4.14
N GLY A 61 -14.71 -5.68 4.52
CA GLY A 61 -14.52 -5.27 5.90
C GLY A 61 -13.99 -3.85 6.04
N ASN A 62 -13.35 -3.57 7.16
CA ASN A 62 -12.84 -2.25 7.47
C ASN A 62 -11.38 -2.10 7.01
N VAL A 63 -10.98 -0.85 6.77
CA VAL A 63 -9.60 -0.48 6.41
C VAL A 63 -9.09 0.58 7.39
N ILE A 64 -7.87 0.38 7.88
CA ILE A 64 -7.12 1.39 8.63
C ILE A 64 -6.09 2.01 7.69
N TYR A 65 -6.09 3.33 7.58
CA TYR A 65 -5.17 4.09 6.75
C TYR A 65 -4.39 5.09 7.60
N ILE A 66 -3.08 4.88 7.72
CA ILE A 66 -2.15 5.78 8.42
C ILE A 66 -1.53 6.69 7.36
N ASP A 67 -2.06 7.91 7.25
CA ASP A 67 -1.67 8.90 6.23
C ASP A 67 -0.61 9.86 6.79
N LEU A 68 0.66 9.55 6.53
CA LEU A 68 1.80 10.31 7.04
C LEU A 68 2.16 11.52 6.18
N ASP A 69 1.77 11.52 4.91
CA ASP A 69 2.03 12.64 3.98
C ASP A 69 0.80 13.48 3.65
N THR A 70 -0.36 13.11 4.22
CA THR A 70 -1.65 13.78 4.04
C THR A 70 -2.21 13.77 2.61
N ALA A 71 -1.53 13.13 1.67
CA ALA A 71 -1.92 13.13 0.27
C ALA A 71 -3.23 12.39 0.06
N PHE A 72 -3.35 11.15 0.56
CA PHE A 72 -4.56 10.35 0.46
C PHE A 72 -5.77 11.10 1.03
N THR A 73 -5.65 11.60 2.25
CA THR A 73 -6.73 12.35 2.93
C THR A 73 -7.13 13.59 2.15
N SER A 74 -6.16 14.32 1.58
CA SER A 74 -6.44 15.51 0.79
C SER A 74 -7.24 15.20 -0.47
N TYR A 75 -6.89 14.15 -1.20
CA TYR A 75 -7.61 13.73 -2.40
C TYR A 75 -9.04 13.24 -2.08
N VAL A 76 -9.20 12.48 -0.99
CA VAL A 76 -10.52 11.99 -0.56
C VAL A 76 -11.41 13.13 -0.08
N ARG A 77 -10.89 14.05 0.75
CA ARG A 77 -11.66 15.22 1.25
C ARG A 77 -12.08 16.19 0.15
N ASN A 78 -11.26 16.34 -0.88
CA ASN A 78 -11.60 17.17 -2.05
C ASN A 78 -12.52 16.45 -3.05
N GLY A 79 -12.99 15.25 -2.75
CA GLY A 79 -13.94 14.52 -3.58
C GLY A 79 -13.35 13.98 -4.88
N ILE A 80 -12.01 13.92 -5.02
CA ILE A 80 -11.36 13.36 -6.22
C ILE A 80 -11.49 11.83 -6.22
N PHE A 81 -11.43 11.21 -5.04
CA PHE A 81 -11.75 9.79 -4.86
C PHE A 81 -12.95 9.62 -3.93
N SER A 82 -13.82 8.65 -4.23
CA SER A 82 -15.01 8.37 -3.44
C SER A 82 -15.14 6.90 -3.06
N PHE A 83 -15.54 6.67 -1.81
CA PHE A 83 -15.88 5.36 -1.26
C PHE A 83 -17.33 5.33 -0.76
N SER A 84 -18.25 5.94 -1.52
CA SER A 84 -19.60 6.38 -1.13
C SER A 84 -20.42 5.36 -0.33
N GLU A 85 -20.33 4.06 -0.64
CA GLU A 85 -21.14 3.04 0.03
C GLU A 85 -20.51 2.49 1.31
N ASN A 86 -19.19 2.69 1.51
CA ASN A 86 -18.42 2.08 2.58
C ASN A 86 -17.51 3.06 3.32
N SER A 87 -17.75 4.36 3.20
CA SER A 87 -16.90 5.39 3.82
C SER A 87 -16.80 5.27 5.35
N ASN A 88 -17.82 4.76 6.01
CA ASN A 88 -17.87 4.51 7.46
C ASN A 88 -16.95 3.35 7.91
N LYS A 89 -16.47 2.54 6.98
CA LYS A 89 -15.53 1.43 7.23
C LYS A 89 -14.06 1.82 7.05
N LEU A 90 -13.80 3.06 6.60
CA LEU A 90 -12.46 3.61 6.40
C LEU A 90 -12.06 4.47 7.60
N LEU A 91 -11.08 3.99 8.36
CA LEU A 91 -10.52 4.69 9.51
C LEU A 91 -9.20 5.34 9.08
N ILE A 92 -9.16 6.68 9.05
CA ILE A 92 -7.96 7.44 8.65
C ILE A 92 -7.31 8.05 9.86
N TYR A 93 -6.03 7.76 10.05
CA TYR A 93 -5.18 8.31 11.09
C TYR A 93 -4.13 9.23 10.48
N MET A 94 -4.03 10.45 10.98
CA MET A 94 -3.02 11.45 10.57
C MET A 94 -2.24 11.88 11.82
N PRO A 95 -1.13 11.21 12.15
CA PRO A 95 -0.36 11.54 13.34
C PRO A 95 0.33 12.89 13.19
N ARG A 96 0.39 13.61 14.28
CA ARG A 96 1.29 14.75 14.44
C ARG A 96 2.63 14.29 14.99
N ALA A 97 3.61 15.19 14.94
CA ALA A 97 4.87 14.98 15.62
C ALA A 97 4.63 14.61 17.10
N ASN A 98 5.31 13.56 17.57
CA ASN A 98 5.24 13.03 18.94
C ASN A 98 3.89 12.37 19.35
N GLU A 99 2.93 12.20 18.45
CA GLU A 99 1.65 11.50 18.73
C GLU A 99 1.63 10.09 18.11
N PHE A 100 2.69 9.70 17.41
CA PHE A 100 2.68 8.47 16.62
C PHE A 100 2.58 7.21 17.48
N GLU A 101 3.26 7.17 18.63
CA GLU A 101 3.26 6.02 19.54
C GLU A 101 1.90 5.78 20.18
N GLU A 102 1.25 6.85 20.62
CA GLU A 102 -0.10 6.78 21.21
C GLU A 102 -1.11 6.30 20.15
N MET A 103 -1.08 6.92 18.98
CA MET A 103 -1.90 6.50 17.84
C MET A 103 -1.63 5.04 17.46
N LEU A 104 -0.37 4.60 17.48
CA LEU A 104 0.00 3.21 17.17
C LEU A 104 -0.61 2.22 18.17
N ALA A 105 -0.61 2.58 19.47
CA ALA A 105 -1.24 1.78 20.52
C ALA A 105 -2.74 1.65 20.29
N ASP A 106 -3.40 2.75 19.94
CA ASP A 106 -4.83 2.77 19.59
C ASP A 106 -5.13 1.88 18.38
N ILE A 107 -4.32 2.00 17.32
CA ILE A 107 -4.45 1.18 16.12
C ILE A 107 -4.26 -0.31 16.45
N CYS A 108 -3.22 -0.67 17.21
CA CYS A 108 -3.00 -2.06 17.61
C CYS A 108 -4.19 -2.63 18.40
N SER A 109 -4.83 -1.80 19.22
CA SER A 109 -6.03 -2.17 19.99
C SER A 109 -7.28 -2.30 19.10
N ALA A 110 -7.35 -1.52 18.02
CA ALA A 110 -8.48 -1.53 17.07
C ALA A 110 -8.40 -2.68 16.05
N ILE A 111 -7.19 -3.25 15.81
CA ILE A 111 -7.02 -4.34 14.85
C ILE A 111 -7.73 -5.61 15.34
N ASN A 112 -8.75 -6.02 14.60
CA ASN A 112 -9.54 -7.22 14.84
C ASN A 112 -9.87 -7.91 13.49
N SER A 113 -10.65 -8.98 13.52
CA SER A 113 -11.00 -9.77 12.33
C SER A 113 -11.80 -9.00 11.25
N ASP A 114 -12.41 -7.87 11.60
CA ASP A 114 -13.15 -7.03 10.65
C ASP A 114 -12.21 -6.11 9.85
N ILE A 115 -11.01 -5.83 10.36
CA ILE A 115 -9.99 -5.11 9.63
C ILE A 115 -9.38 -6.02 8.56
N LYS A 116 -9.45 -5.62 7.29
CA LYS A 116 -8.94 -6.38 6.15
C LYS A 116 -7.65 -5.84 5.57
N LEU A 117 -7.40 -4.55 5.79
CA LEU A 117 -6.18 -3.88 5.32
C LEU A 117 -5.76 -2.81 6.32
N VAL A 118 -4.46 -2.76 6.60
CA VAL A 118 -3.79 -1.65 7.28
C VAL A 118 -2.79 -1.05 6.29
N VAL A 119 -2.82 0.26 6.10
CA VAL A 119 -1.91 0.99 5.19
C VAL A 119 -1.06 1.96 5.98
N ILE A 120 0.25 2.01 5.71
CA ILE A 120 1.16 3.06 6.16
C ILE A 120 1.64 3.84 4.93
N ASP A 121 1.22 5.06 4.77
CA ASP A 121 1.50 5.92 3.60
C ASP A 121 2.04 7.28 4.02
N SER A 122 3.30 7.58 3.78
CA SER A 122 4.41 6.80 3.25
C SER A 122 5.54 6.67 4.28
N LEU A 123 6.34 5.60 4.18
CA LEU A 123 7.51 5.41 5.07
C LEU A 123 8.49 6.59 5.02
N ASN A 124 8.58 7.26 3.88
CA ASN A 124 9.45 8.43 3.72
C ASN A 124 9.02 9.60 4.60
N SER A 125 7.73 9.76 4.83
CA SER A 125 7.17 10.86 5.61
C SER A 125 7.31 10.66 7.11
N PHE A 126 7.53 9.42 7.57
CA PHE A 126 7.79 9.09 8.96
C PHE A 126 8.94 9.90 9.56
N TYR A 127 10.00 10.17 8.78
CA TYR A 127 11.17 10.91 9.25
C TYR A 127 10.88 12.37 9.58
N HIS A 128 9.80 12.94 9.06
CA HIS A 128 9.38 14.32 9.35
C HIS A 128 8.57 14.43 10.66
N LEU A 129 8.17 13.29 11.26
CA LEU A 129 7.46 13.29 12.55
C LEU A 129 8.41 13.49 13.73
N TYR A 130 9.71 13.33 13.54
CA TYR A 130 10.70 13.35 14.62
C TYR A 130 11.83 14.29 14.35
N ASP A 131 11.88 15.39 15.10
CA ASP A 131 12.99 16.32 15.09
C ASP A 131 14.15 15.83 15.97
N LYS A 132 15.39 16.06 15.51
CA LYS A 132 16.63 15.84 16.29
C LYS A 132 16.98 14.39 16.62
N ILE A 133 16.26 13.41 16.11
CA ILE A 133 16.61 11.99 16.28
C ILE A 133 17.54 11.55 15.16
N LYS A 134 18.58 10.79 15.49
CA LYS A 134 19.52 10.25 14.50
C LYS A 134 18.79 9.29 13.53
N ILE A 135 19.06 9.38 12.24
CA ILE A 135 18.43 8.57 11.18
C ILE A 135 18.52 7.06 11.49
N GLY A 136 19.67 6.58 12.02
CA GLY A 136 19.80 5.17 12.40
C GLY A 136 18.80 4.73 13.47
N SER A 137 18.57 5.55 14.49
CA SER A 137 17.56 5.28 15.52
C SER A 137 16.14 5.32 14.95
N LEU A 138 15.85 6.28 14.07
CA LEU A 138 14.54 6.35 13.37
C LEU A 138 14.30 5.12 12.50
N ASN A 139 15.33 4.58 11.85
CA ASN A 139 15.21 3.35 11.07
C ASN A 139 14.83 2.15 11.95
N HIS A 140 15.45 2.02 13.12
CA HIS A 140 15.10 0.97 14.07
C HIS A 140 13.68 1.13 14.60
N LEU A 141 13.30 2.36 14.92
CA LEU A 141 11.97 2.69 15.41
C LEU A 141 10.90 2.35 14.36
N LEU A 142 11.08 2.82 13.13
CA LEU A 142 10.19 2.51 12.01
C LEU A 142 10.05 1.00 11.78
N SER A 143 11.18 0.28 11.76
CA SER A 143 11.16 -1.18 11.61
C SER A 143 10.41 -1.87 12.74
N SER A 144 10.57 -1.41 13.98
CA SER A 144 9.85 -1.94 15.14
C SER A 144 8.34 -1.71 15.03
N TYR A 145 7.92 -0.51 14.60
CA TYR A 145 6.49 -0.19 14.43
C TYR A 145 5.84 -0.97 13.30
N VAL A 146 6.53 -1.10 12.16
CA VAL A 146 6.05 -1.92 11.04
C VAL A 146 5.94 -3.40 11.47
N SER A 147 6.94 -3.93 12.18
CA SER A 147 6.91 -5.31 12.68
C SER A 147 5.78 -5.53 13.69
N LEU A 148 5.51 -4.55 14.56
CA LEU A 148 4.41 -4.60 15.52
C LEU A 148 3.07 -4.68 14.79
N LEU A 149 2.82 -3.76 13.84
CA LEU A 149 1.60 -3.75 13.04
C LEU A 149 1.45 -5.02 12.20
N LEU A 150 2.54 -5.52 11.59
CA LEU A 150 2.53 -6.77 10.84
C LEU A 150 2.12 -7.96 11.72
N ASN A 151 2.65 -8.03 12.94
CA ASN A 151 2.31 -9.09 13.89
C ASN A 151 0.82 -9.04 14.30
N HIS A 152 0.30 -7.84 14.60
CA HIS A 152 -1.12 -7.68 14.93
C HIS A 152 -2.03 -8.01 13.74
N SER A 153 -1.70 -7.48 12.55
CA SER A 153 -2.49 -7.71 11.33
C SER A 153 -2.51 -9.17 10.93
N SER A 154 -1.36 -9.83 10.89
CA SER A 154 -1.26 -11.24 10.46
C SER A 154 -2.01 -12.22 11.37
N ARG A 155 -2.12 -11.92 12.67
CA ARG A 155 -2.87 -12.75 13.64
C ARG A 155 -4.36 -12.78 13.37
N VAL A 156 -4.92 -11.73 12.77
CA VAL A 156 -6.37 -11.62 12.50
C VAL A 156 -6.68 -11.80 11.01
N GLY A 157 -5.68 -12.12 10.16
CA GLY A 157 -5.84 -12.27 8.72
C GLY A 157 -6.02 -10.94 7.97
N SER A 158 -5.60 -9.82 8.59
CA SER A 158 -5.51 -8.52 7.94
C SER A 158 -4.19 -8.39 7.19
N ARG A 159 -4.18 -7.65 6.09
CA ARG A 159 -2.99 -7.39 5.29
C ARG A 159 -2.35 -6.07 5.71
N LEU A 160 -1.02 -6.01 5.70
CA LEU A 160 -0.28 -4.77 5.92
C LEU A 160 0.37 -4.31 4.61
N LEU A 161 0.04 -3.09 4.19
CA LEU A 161 0.65 -2.40 3.05
C LEU A 161 1.48 -1.22 3.54
N VAL A 162 2.71 -1.10 3.08
CA VAL A 162 3.52 0.10 3.24
C VAL A 162 3.81 0.71 1.89
N THR A 163 3.86 2.03 1.81
CA THR A 163 4.27 2.73 0.59
C THR A 163 5.64 3.39 0.79
N SER A 164 6.46 3.40 -0.24
CA SER A 164 7.77 4.05 -0.22
C SER A 164 8.11 4.67 -1.55
N MET A 165 8.56 5.93 -1.52
CA MET A 165 9.04 6.62 -2.71
C MET A 165 10.40 6.06 -3.12
N ILE A 166 10.54 5.78 -4.42
CA ILE A 166 11.82 5.49 -5.06
C ILE A 166 12.28 6.71 -5.85
N ARG A 167 13.59 7.00 -5.78
CA ARG A 167 14.17 8.11 -6.52
C ARG A 167 14.99 7.56 -7.69
N HIS A 168 14.78 8.13 -8.86
CA HIS A 168 15.62 7.84 -10.01
C HIS A 168 16.99 8.49 -9.84
N ARG A 169 18.08 7.71 -9.85
CA ARG A 169 19.43 8.26 -10.01
C ARG A 169 19.73 8.45 -11.49
N LYS A 170 20.59 9.42 -11.83
CA LYS A 170 21.05 9.71 -13.22
C LYS A 170 21.65 8.52 -14.00
N THR A 171 21.79 7.37 -13.37
CA THR A 171 22.35 6.13 -13.92
C THR A 171 21.34 5.00 -13.84
N THR A 172 20.25 5.05 -14.58
CA THR A 172 19.31 3.94 -14.88
C THR A 172 18.82 3.03 -13.74
N GLU A 173 19.33 3.12 -12.51
CA GLU A 173 18.89 2.29 -11.38
C GLU A 173 17.93 3.03 -10.46
N TRP A 174 16.84 2.37 -10.12
CA TRP A 174 15.90 2.82 -9.11
C TRP A 174 16.51 2.65 -7.72
N ILE A 175 16.56 3.72 -6.93
CA ILE A 175 17.12 3.66 -5.57
C ILE A 175 16.03 4.00 -4.58
N LEU A 176 15.72 3.05 -3.72
CA LEU A 176 14.89 3.29 -2.54
C LEU A 176 15.53 4.33 -1.63
N ALA A 177 14.72 5.14 -0.96
CA ALA A 177 15.23 6.01 0.10
C ALA A 177 16.00 5.15 1.12
N PRO A 178 17.22 5.56 1.52
CA PRO A 178 18.12 4.71 2.32
C PRO A 178 17.49 4.10 3.57
N ALA A 179 16.57 4.82 4.16
CA ALA A 179 15.95 4.42 5.41
C ALA A 179 14.89 3.31 5.27
N SER A 180 14.15 3.29 4.20
CA SER A 180 13.13 2.25 3.96
C SER A 180 13.65 1.07 3.15
N LYS A 181 14.79 1.22 2.45
CA LYS A 181 15.36 0.18 1.59
C LYS A 181 15.57 -1.14 2.34
N ARG A 182 16.27 -1.10 3.49
CA ARG A 182 16.58 -2.31 4.27
C ARG A 182 15.32 -3.02 4.73
N LEU A 183 14.36 -2.27 5.27
CA LEU A 183 13.08 -2.82 5.72
C LEU A 183 12.36 -3.54 4.57
N ILE A 184 12.23 -2.86 3.42
CA ILE A 184 11.51 -3.40 2.27
C ILE A 184 12.22 -4.62 1.70
N GLU A 185 13.54 -4.58 1.52
CA GLU A 185 14.30 -5.70 0.96
C GLU A 185 14.30 -6.93 1.86
N SER A 186 14.35 -6.76 3.21
CA SER A 186 14.40 -7.88 4.14
C SER A 186 13.04 -8.45 4.52
N GLU A 187 12.03 -7.61 4.70
CA GLU A 187 10.75 -8.00 5.32
C GLU A 187 9.60 -8.17 4.32
N SER A 188 9.70 -7.58 3.11
CA SER A 188 8.58 -7.65 2.18
C SER A 188 8.48 -9.00 1.48
N SER A 189 7.35 -9.66 1.62
CA SER A 189 6.96 -10.84 0.83
C SER A 189 6.46 -10.44 -0.56
N VAL A 190 5.82 -9.27 -0.67
CA VAL A 190 5.34 -8.67 -1.92
C VAL A 190 5.99 -7.31 -2.11
N ILE A 191 6.56 -7.07 -3.30
CA ILE A 191 7.05 -5.75 -3.75
C ILE A 191 6.44 -5.49 -5.11
N LEU A 192 5.74 -4.37 -5.23
CA LEU A 192 5.12 -3.94 -6.48
C LEU A 192 5.40 -2.46 -6.75
N THR A 193 5.33 -2.08 -8.01
CA THR A 193 5.33 -0.69 -8.45
C THR A 193 4.01 -0.36 -9.13
N ALA A 194 3.62 0.90 -9.10
CA ALA A 194 2.44 1.38 -9.77
C ALA A 194 2.74 2.69 -10.51
N ASP A 195 2.38 2.74 -11.78
CA ASP A 195 2.55 3.89 -12.66
C ASP A 195 1.28 4.14 -13.47
N LEU A 196 0.99 5.40 -13.79
CA LEU A 196 -0.12 5.74 -14.67
C LEU A 196 0.35 5.77 -16.13
N VAL A 197 -0.28 4.96 -16.96
CA VAL A 197 -0.02 4.88 -18.39
C VAL A 197 -1.33 5.12 -19.15
N ASN A 198 -1.43 6.24 -19.84
CA ASN A 198 -2.65 6.64 -20.56
C ASN A 198 -3.91 6.65 -19.67
N GLY A 199 -3.76 7.05 -18.41
CA GLY A 199 -4.83 7.08 -17.40
C GLY A 199 -5.13 5.72 -16.74
N ASN A 200 -4.61 4.61 -17.25
CA ASN A 200 -4.72 3.30 -16.63
C ASN A 200 -3.60 3.10 -15.59
N LEU A 201 -3.87 2.30 -14.58
CA LEU A 201 -2.88 1.96 -13.56
C LEU A 201 -2.13 0.69 -13.97
N ALA A 202 -0.86 0.84 -14.35
CA ALA A 202 0.05 -0.26 -14.62
C ALA A 202 0.73 -0.70 -13.31
N ILE A 203 0.60 -1.97 -12.97
CA ILE A 203 1.13 -2.57 -11.75
C ILE A 203 2.16 -3.63 -12.15
N ASN A 204 3.40 -3.48 -11.65
CA ASN A 204 4.45 -4.47 -11.88
C ASN A 204 4.79 -5.17 -10.55
N LEU A 205 4.75 -6.47 -10.54
CA LEU A 205 5.09 -7.32 -9.38
C LEU A 205 6.58 -7.66 -9.43
N MET A 206 7.38 -6.92 -8.68
CA MET A 206 8.84 -7.10 -8.62
C MET A 206 9.24 -8.28 -7.70
N ARG A 207 8.42 -8.54 -6.68
CA ARG A 207 8.54 -9.70 -5.80
C ARG A 207 7.15 -10.18 -5.44
N HIS A 208 6.87 -11.43 -5.68
CA HIS A 208 5.63 -12.10 -5.29
C HIS A 208 5.87 -13.60 -5.28
N LYS A 209 5.17 -14.33 -4.41
CA LYS A 209 5.35 -15.78 -4.25
C LYS A 209 5.05 -16.55 -5.55
N GLU A 210 4.06 -16.10 -6.30
CA GLU A 210 3.53 -16.82 -7.47
C GLU A 210 3.56 -15.99 -8.77
N LEU A 211 3.59 -14.66 -8.69
CA LEU A 211 3.41 -13.73 -9.81
C LEU A 211 4.67 -12.87 -10.06
N ILE A 212 5.86 -13.44 -9.94
CA ILE A 212 7.12 -12.69 -10.17
C ILE A 212 7.14 -12.15 -11.59
N ASP A 213 7.58 -10.90 -11.76
CA ASP A 213 7.71 -10.18 -13.03
C ASP A 213 6.40 -10.03 -13.82
N SER A 214 5.26 -10.27 -13.18
CA SER A 214 3.96 -10.08 -13.82
C SER A 214 3.62 -8.60 -13.96
N LYS A 215 3.07 -8.23 -15.11
CA LYS A 215 2.57 -6.89 -15.42
C LYS A 215 1.05 -6.93 -15.49
N LEU A 216 0.42 -6.12 -14.68
CA LEU A 216 -1.04 -6.05 -14.57
C LEU A 216 -1.52 -4.65 -14.94
N LEU A 217 -2.72 -4.54 -15.46
CA LEU A 217 -3.33 -3.27 -15.85
C LEU A 217 -4.73 -3.17 -15.23
N LEU A 218 -4.94 -2.14 -14.43
CA LEU A 218 -6.26 -1.73 -13.97
C LEU A 218 -6.72 -0.54 -14.82
N ARG A 219 -7.86 -0.67 -15.48
CA ARG A 219 -8.40 0.40 -16.34
C ARG A 219 -8.82 1.61 -15.52
N LYS A 220 -8.73 2.80 -16.11
CA LYS A 220 -9.07 4.08 -15.47
C LYS A 220 -10.50 4.12 -14.93
N GLU A 221 -11.45 3.45 -15.61
CA GLU A 221 -12.87 3.38 -15.22
C GLU A 221 -13.07 2.59 -13.91
N GLN A 222 -12.07 1.81 -13.50
CA GLN A 222 -12.10 0.99 -12.28
C GLN A 222 -11.35 1.63 -11.11
N ILE A 223 -10.60 2.70 -11.37
CA ILE A 223 -10.01 3.53 -10.32
C ILE A 223 -11.14 4.37 -9.71
N PRO A 224 -11.29 4.46 -8.39
CA PRO A 224 -12.42 5.15 -7.75
C PRO A 224 -12.30 6.68 -7.82
N ILE A 225 -11.96 7.22 -8.99
CA ILE A 225 -11.89 8.66 -9.28
C ILE A 225 -13.32 9.14 -9.61
N VAL A 226 -13.72 10.23 -8.98
CA VAL A 226 -14.98 10.89 -9.30
C VAL A 226 -14.83 11.62 -10.64
N PRO A 227 -15.75 11.42 -11.60
CA PRO A 227 -15.69 12.05 -12.91
C PRO A 227 -15.82 13.59 -12.85
#